data_8fbe8d82c1bb3ae1d8c14e6a667a16e7
#
_entry.id   8fbe8d82c1bb3ae1d8c14e6a667a16e7
#
_cell.length_a   1.000
_cell.length_b   1.000
_cell.length_c   1.000
_cell.angle_alpha   90.00
_cell.angle_beta   90.00
_cell.angle_gamma   90.00
#
_symmetry.space_group_name_H-M   'P 1'
#
loop_
_entity.id
_entity.type
_entity.pdbx_description
1 polymer ?
#
loop_
_entity_poly.entity_id
_entity_poly.type
_entity_poly.pdbx_seq_one_letter_code
_entity_poly.pdbx_strand_id
1 'polypeptide(L)'
;AMQVFTPDDLMAGRLPTGKVVLYDDDHYYMGGVLAELLVSNGCAVSFVVPSAYVSDWTINTLEQETIQRRLLEMGVEIHLNRGLAKMEAQSVLTNCTYTDQLTRLDADAVVIVGSRLPEDRLYQALKAREDEWADAGVRSVSLIGDANAPGPIAWATYAGHRYARELDGENIGDALPFKREIAELID
;
A
#
# COMPACT_ATOMS: atom_id res chain seq x y z
N ALA A 1 -15.04 -13.72 -17.96
CA ALA A 1 -13.87 -12.87 -17.69
C ALA A 1 -13.50 -13.04 -16.22
N MET A 2 -12.22 -13.03 -15.88
CA MET A 2 -11.71 -13.02 -14.50
C MET A 2 -12.35 -11.88 -13.72
N GLN A 3 -12.81 -12.15 -12.50
CA GLN A 3 -13.29 -11.12 -11.60
C GLN A 3 -12.09 -10.51 -10.86
N VAL A 4 -12.01 -9.18 -10.85
CA VAL A 4 -10.94 -8.45 -10.18
C VAL A 4 -11.56 -7.60 -9.08
N PHE A 5 -10.97 -7.68 -7.90
CA PHE A 5 -11.40 -6.96 -6.69
C PHE A 5 -10.27 -6.10 -6.17
N THR A 6 -10.64 -5.00 -5.54
CA THR A 6 -9.76 -4.13 -4.77
C THR A 6 -10.00 -4.33 -3.27
N PRO A 7 -9.12 -3.85 -2.39
CA PRO A 7 -9.38 -3.81 -0.95
C PRO A 7 -10.71 -3.12 -0.62
N ASP A 8 -11.05 -2.04 -1.32
CA ASP A 8 -12.28 -1.29 -1.09
C ASP A 8 -13.53 -2.10 -1.46
N ASP A 9 -13.46 -2.98 -2.48
CA ASP A 9 -14.53 -3.90 -2.82
C ASP A 9 -14.82 -4.85 -1.67
N LEU A 10 -13.77 -5.46 -1.09
CA LEU A 10 -13.89 -6.39 0.02
C LEU A 10 -14.42 -5.69 1.28
N MET A 11 -13.93 -4.48 1.57
CA MET A 11 -14.40 -3.67 2.70
C MET A 11 -15.86 -3.23 2.55
N ALA A 12 -16.35 -3.06 1.32
CA ALA A 12 -17.75 -2.81 1.00
C ALA A 12 -18.63 -4.08 1.06
N GLY A 13 -18.05 -5.25 1.43
CA GLY A 13 -18.76 -6.52 1.53
C GLY A 13 -18.92 -7.28 0.20
N ARG A 14 -18.25 -6.84 -0.87
CA ARG A 14 -18.20 -7.56 -2.14
C ARG A 14 -17.10 -8.59 -2.08
N LEU A 15 -17.43 -9.83 -1.73
CA LEU A 15 -16.45 -10.90 -1.54
C LEU A 15 -16.47 -11.87 -2.72
N PRO A 16 -15.30 -12.29 -3.25
CA PRO A 16 -15.20 -13.39 -4.19
C PRO A 16 -15.51 -14.73 -3.52
N THR A 17 -15.68 -15.76 -4.33
CA THR A 17 -15.81 -17.15 -3.89
C THR A 17 -14.88 -18.05 -4.69
N GLY A 18 -14.62 -19.27 -4.19
CA GLY A 18 -13.78 -20.26 -4.86
C GLY A 18 -12.28 -20.03 -4.67
N LYS A 19 -11.51 -20.21 -5.73
CA LYS A 19 -10.05 -20.02 -5.74
C LYS A 19 -9.72 -18.55 -5.99
N VAL A 20 -9.01 -17.93 -5.06
CA VAL A 20 -8.67 -16.51 -5.13
C VAL A 20 -7.16 -16.33 -5.13
N VAL A 21 -6.64 -15.66 -6.15
CA VAL A 21 -5.28 -15.15 -6.11
C VAL A 21 -5.31 -13.76 -5.49
N LEU A 22 -4.66 -13.58 -4.34
CA LEU A 22 -4.43 -12.29 -3.73
C LEU A 22 -2.99 -11.85 -4.07
N TYR A 23 -2.86 -10.78 -4.85
CA TYR A 23 -1.58 -10.17 -5.17
C TYR A 23 -1.33 -8.96 -4.28
N ASP A 24 -0.26 -9.00 -3.50
CA ASP A 24 0.10 -7.95 -2.55
C ASP A 24 1.38 -7.22 -2.96
N ASP A 25 1.23 -5.96 -3.36
CA ASP A 25 2.31 -5.02 -3.70
C ASP A 25 2.34 -3.81 -2.73
N ASP A 26 1.52 -3.86 -1.67
CA ASP A 26 1.52 -2.88 -0.57
C ASP A 26 2.57 -3.23 0.49
N HIS A 27 2.85 -4.52 0.65
CA HIS A 27 3.86 -5.10 1.55
C HIS A 27 3.64 -4.78 3.05
N TYR A 28 2.46 -4.30 3.45
CA TYR A 28 2.16 -3.96 4.84
C TYR A 28 1.05 -4.85 5.41
N TYR A 29 0.11 -4.34 6.19
CA TYR A 29 -0.91 -5.17 6.83
C TYR A 29 -2.05 -5.58 5.91
N MET A 30 -2.36 -4.80 4.88
CA MET A 30 -3.60 -4.96 4.11
C MET A 30 -3.71 -6.34 3.46
N GLY A 31 -2.66 -6.82 2.79
CA GLY A 31 -2.65 -8.13 2.15
C GLY A 31 -2.95 -9.26 3.12
N GLY A 32 -2.27 -9.26 4.28
CA GLY A 32 -2.47 -10.28 5.32
C GLY A 32 -3.90 -10.29 5.87
N VAL A 33 -4.44 -9.11 6.23
CA VAL A 33 -5.81 -8.97 6.76
C VAL A 33 -6.85 -9.45 5.76
N LEU A 34 -6.69 -9.10 4.48
CA LEU A 34 -7.62 -9.53 3.43
C LEU A 34 -7.51 -11.02 3.14
N ALA A 35 -6.33 -11.62 3.21
CA ALA A 35 -6.16 -13.06 3.10
C ALA A 35 -6.91 -13.81 4.21
N GLU A 36 -6.79 -13.35 5.47
CA GLU A 36 -7.56 -13.89 6.59
C GLU A 36 -9.08 -13.76 6.38
N LEU A 37 -9.53 -12.61 5.90
CA LEU A 37 -10.95 -12.38 5.58
C LEU A 37 -11.45 -13.37 4.53
N LEU A 38 -10.70 -13.54 3.43
CA LEU A 38 -11.07 -14.44 2.34
C LEU A 38 -11.14 -15.90 2.78
N VAL A 39 -10.14 -16.39 3.53
CA VAL A 39 -10.16 -17.74 4.08
C VAL A 39 -11.33 -17.93 5.04
N SER A 40 -11.60 -16.95 5.90
CA SER A 40 -12.74 -16.99 6.83
C SER A 40 -14.09 -17.05 6.13
N ASN A 41 -14.15 -16.57 4.88
CA ASN A 41 -15.34 -16.66 4.02
C ASN A 41 -15.32 -17.89 3.08
N GLY A 42 -14.44 -18.85 3.31
CA GLY A 42 -14.41 -20.13 2.62
C GLY A 42 -13.68 -20.12 1.26
N CYS A 43 -12.90 -19.09 0.96
CA CYS A 43 -12.07 -19.06 -0.24
C CYS A 43 -10.80 -19.91 -0.06
N ALA A 44 -10.34 -20.54 -1.14
CA ALA A 44 -8.99 -21.09 -1.24
C ALA A 44 -8.06 -19.97 -1.74
N VAL A 45 -7.13 -19.53 -0.90
CA VAL A 45 -6.31 -18.33 -1.17
C VAL A 45 -4.88 -18.71 -1.56
N SER A 46 -4.45 -18.25 -2.74
CA SER A 46 -3.05 -18.23 -3.16
C SER A 46 -2.53 -16.78 -3.01
N PHE A 47 -1.66 -16.56 -2.03
CA PHE A 47 -1.07 -15.25 -1.73
C PHE A 47 0.20 -15.08 -2.54
N VAL A 48 0.22 -14.11 -3.44
CA VAL A 48 1.34 -13.81 -4.34
C VAL A 48 1.96 -12.48 -3.97
N VAL A 49 3.26 -12.46 -3.78
CA VAL A 49 4.01 -11.26 -3.40
C VAL A 49 5.36 -11.19 -4.11
N PRO A 50 5.78 -10.01 -4.64
CA PRO A 50 7.09 -9.85 -5.28
C PRO A 50 8.26 -9.84 -4.28
N SER A 51 7.98 -9.69 -3.00
CA SER A 51 8.96 -9.69 -1.91
C SER A 51 9.33 -11.11 -1.45
N ALA A 52 10.41 -11.21 -0.67
CA ALA A 52 10.87 -12.45 -0.04
C ALA A 52 10.02 -12.89 1.17
N TYR A 53 9.14 -12.03 1.65
CA TYR A 53 8.26 -12.26 2.80
C TYR A 53 6.88 -11.69 2.55
N VAL A 54 5.86 -12.30 3.15
CA VAL A 54 4.52 -11.70 3.26
C VAL A 54 4.61 -10.50 4.19
N SER A 55 3.95 -9.40 3.85
CA SER A 55 3.92 -8.18 4.67
C SER A 55 5.31 -7.71 5.10
N ASP A 56 6.25 -7.67 4.16
CA ASP A 56 7.70 -7.46 4.39
C ASP A 56 8.01 -6.21 5.23
N TRP A 57 7.26 -5.12 5.06
CA TRP A 57 7.41 -3.89 5.86
C TRP A 57 7.12 -4.08 7.35
N THR A 58 6.37 -5.14 7.73
CA THR A 58 6.08 -5.45 9.14
C THR A 58 7.26 -6.09 9.90
N ILE A 59 8.38 -6.32 9.23
CA ILE A 59 9.67 -6.60 9.88
C ILE A 59 10.03 -5.45 10.83
N ASN A 60 9.74 -4.21 10.43
CA ASN A 60 10.03 -3.02 11.24
C ASN A 60 9.16 -2.91 12.50
N THR A 61 8.00 -3.56 12.53
CA THR A 61 7.10 -3.66 13.69
C THR A 61 7.24 -4.95 14.47
N LEU A 62 8.15 -5.85 14.03
CA LEU A 62 8.42 -7.17 14.60
C LEU A 62 7.21 -8.15 14.53
N GLU A 63 6.31 -7.95 13.57
CA GLU A 63 5.09 -8.74 13.41
C GLU A 63 5.13 -9.70 12.21
N GLN A 64 6.08 -9.53 11.30
CA GLN A 64 6.14 -10.25 10.04
C GLN A 64 6.05 -11.77 10.20
N GLU A 65 6.85 -12.35 11.09
CA GLU A 65 6.85 -13.80 11.34
C GLU A 65 5.49 -14.29 11.86
N THR A 66 4.84 -13.50 12.71
CA THR A 66 3.52 -13.84 13.28
C THR A 66 2.46 -13.82 12.21
N ILE A 67 2.47 -12.81 11.33
CA ILE A 67 1.52 -12.68 10.22
C ILE A 67 1.69 -13.87 9.27
N GLN A 68 2.91 -14.16 8.81
CA GLN A 68 3.15 -15.22 7.85
C GLN A 68 2.82 -16.61 8.44
N ARG A 69 3.19 -16.87 9.71
CA ARG A 69 2.82 -18.10 10.41
C ARG A 69 1.31 -18.30 10.44
N ARG A 70 0.55 -17.25 10.81
CA ARG A 70 -0.90 -17.30 10.88
C ARG A 70 -1.52 -17.64 9.53
N LEU A 71 -1.06 -17.04 8.45
CA LEU A 71 -1.56 -17.34 7.11
C LEU A 71 -1.29 -18.78 6.71
N LEU A 72 -0.11 -19.32 7.02
CA LEU A 72 0.23 -20.72 6.79
C LEU A 72 -0.66 -21.67 7.62
N GLU A 73 -0.90 -21.35 8.90
CA GLU A 73 -1.79 -22.14 9.78
C GLU A 73 -3.25 -22.13 9.28
N MET A 74 -3.67 -21.03 8.63
CA MET A 74 -4.99 -20.95 7.99
C MET A 74 -5.06 -21.65 6.63
N GLY A 75 -3.98 -22.23 6.13
CA GLY A 75 -3.92 -22.96 4.86
C GLY A 75 -3.79 -22.06 3.62
N VAL A 76 -3.32 -20.84 3.79
CA VAL A 76 -3.00 -19.94 2.65
C VAL A 76 -1.77 -20.50 1.92
N GLU A 77 -1.87 -20.65 0.60
CA GLU A 77 -0.75 -21.00 -0.26
C GLU A 77 0.07 -19.73 -0.58
N ILE A 78 1.33 -19.68 -0.14
CA ILE A 78 2.17 -18.49 -0.27
C ILE A 78 3.18 -18.65 -1.40
N HIS A 79 3.19 -17.69 -2.33
CA HIS A 79 4.08 -17.61 -3.49
C HIS A 79 4.95 -16.35 -3.39
N LEU A 80 6.14 -16.49 -2.84
CA LEU A 80 7.13 -15.41 -2.65
C LEU A 80 7.94 -15.16 -3.92
N ASN A 81 8.48 -13.95 -4.05
CA ASN A 81 9.30 -13.52 -5.18
C ASN A 81 8.58 -13.71 -6.53
N ARG A 82 7.27 -13.39 -6.56
CA ARG A 82 6.42 -13.54 -7.73
C ARG A 82 5.68 -12.25 -8.04
N GLY A 83 5.86 -11.74 -9.27
CA GLY A 83 5.06 -10.67 -9.84
C GLY A 83 3.80 -11.19 -10.51
N LEU A 84 2.85 -10.31 -10.75
CA LEU A 84 1.62 -10.59 -11.52
C LEU A 84 1.91 -10.30 -13.00
N ALA A 85 2.07 -11.34 -13.81
CA ALA A 85 2.42 -11.19 -15.23
C ALA A 85 1.19 -11.04 -16.14
N LYS A 86 0.14 -11.85 -15.92
CA LYS A 86 -1.07 -11.84 -16.75
C LYS A 86 -2.25 -12.48 -16.04
N MET A 87 -3.43 -11.92 -16.25
CA MET A 87 -4.71 -12.54 -15.85
C MET A 87 -5.38 -13.16 -17.07
N GLU A 88 -5.85 -14.40 -16.92
CA GLU A 88 -6.61 -15.14 -17.92
C GLU A 88 -8.02 -15.43 -17.41
N ALA A 89 -8.84 -16.15 -18.16
CA ALA A 89 -10.26 -16.34 -17.79
C ALA A 89 -10.45 -17.13 -16.46
N GLN A 90 -9.57 -18.10 -16.18
CA GLN A 90 -9.64 -19.00 -15.01
C GLN A 90 -8.26 -19.26 -14.39
N SER A 91 -7.31 -18.42 -14.65
CA SER A 91 -5.95 -18.56 -14.11
C SER A 91 -5.21 -17.23 -14.12
N VAL A 92 -4.17 -17.19 -13.31
CA VAL A 92 -3.21 -16.10 -13.26
C VAL A 92 -1.83 -16.65 -13.61
N LEU A 93 -1.10 -15.95 -14.47
CA LEU A 93 0.32 -16.18 -14.69
C LEU A 93 1.11 -15.25 -13.78
N THR A 94 1.95 -15.82 -12.97
CA THR A 94 2.94 -15.10 -12.17
C THR A 94 4.33 -15.29 -12.76
N ASN A 95 5.22 -14.33 -12.58
CA ASN A 95 6.62 -14.45 -12.99
C ASN A 95 7.55 -14.38 -11.78
N CYS A 96 8.63 -15.14 -11.84
CA CYS A 96 9.70 -15.03 -10.85
C CYS A 96 10.40 -13.67 -10.98
N THR A 97 10.56 -12.93 -9.89
CA THR A 97 11.20 -11.60 -9.89
C THR A 97 12.69 -11.62 -10.27
N TYR A 98 13.32 -12.81 -10.26
CA TYR A 98 14.74 -12.98 -10.61
C TYR A 98 14.97 -13.55 -12.01
N THR A 99 14.08 -14.43 -12.48
CA THR A 99 14.33 -15.22 -13.70
C THR A 99 13.26 -15.07 -14.76
N ASP A 100 12.20 -14.31 -14.47
CA ASP A 100 10.98 -14.15 -15.30
C ASP A 100 10.26 -15.47 -15.61
N GLN A 101 10.66 -16.58 -15.00
CA GLN A 101 10.01 -17.86 -15.19
C GLN A 101 8.54 -17.78 -14.79
N LEU A 102 7.66 -18.14 -15.73
CA LEU A 102 6.21 -18.12 -15.52
C LEU A 102 5.74 -19.34 -14.72
N THR A 103 4.77 -19.09 -13.84
CA THR A 103 4.01 -20.12 -13.13
C THR A 103 2.52 -19.80 -13.24
N ARG A 104 1.71 -20.81 -13.54
CA ARG A 104 0.26 -20.68 -13.65
C ARG A 104 -0.39 -21.08 -12.31
N LEU A 105 -1.32 -20.25 -11.86
CA LEU A 105 -2.18 -20.50 -10.71
C LEU A 105 -3.63 -20.50 -11.19
N ASP A 106 -4.41 -21.52 -10.82
CA ASP A 106 -5.85 -21.53 -11.07
C ASP A 106 -6.52 -20.48 -10.20
N ALA A 107 -7.45 -19.72 -10.77
CA ALA A 107 -8.16 -18.68 -10.05
C ALA A 107 -9.55 -18.44 -10.63
N ASP A 108 -10.53 -18.27 -9.77
CA ASP A 108 -11.87 -17.78 -10.08
C ASP A 108 -11.94 -16.26 -9.98
N ALA A 109 -11.13 -15.69 -9.10
CA ALA A 109 -11.01 -14.25 -8.88
C ALA A 109 -9.60 -13.83 -8.50
N VAL A 110 -9.31 -12.54 -8.68
CA VAL A 110 -8.07 -11.88 -8.26
C VAL A 110 -8.41 -10.71 -7.34
N VAL A 111 -7.69 -10.61 -6.22
CA VAL A 111 -7.67 -9.42 -5.37
C VAL A 111 -6.33 -8.73 -5.55
N ILE A 112 -6.33 -7.45 -5.90
CA ILE A 112 -5.11 -6.67 -6.09
C ILE A 112 -4.98 -5.67 -4.94
N VAL A 113 -3.95 -5.87 -4.12
CA VAL A 113 -3.55 -4.96 -3.05
C VAL A 113 -2.32 -4.22 -3.55
N GLY A 114 -2.52 -3.03 -4.07
CA GLY A 114 -1.46 -2.22 -4.68
C GLY A 114 -1.44 -0.82 -4.13
N SER A 115 -0.62 0.02 -4.75
CA SER A 115 -0.49 1.43 -4.40
C SER A 115 -1.82 2.16 -4.54
N ARG A 116 -2.07 3.09 -3.64
CA ARG A 116 -3.24 3.96 -3.66
C ARG A 116 -2.89 5.27 -4.37
N LEU A 117 -3.83 5.75 -5.17
CA LEU A 117 -3.72 7.08 -5.79
C LEU A 117 -4.15 8.14 -4.77
N PRO A 118 -3.43 9.25 -4.66
CA PRO A 118 -3.84 10.36 -3.81
C PRO A 118 -5.14 11.00 -4.33
N GLU A 119 -5.99 11.42 -3.41
CA GLU A 119 -7.19 12.21 -3.73
C GLU A 119 -6.82 13.70 -3.70
N ASP A 120 -6.27 14.19 -4.80
CA ASP A 120 -5.74 15.55 -4.93
C ASP A 120 -6.63 16.51 -5.74
N ARG A 121 -7.84 16.08 -6.15
CA ARG A 121 -8.74 16.87 -7.03
C ARG A 121 -9.01 18.27 -6.50
N LEU A 122 -9.20 18.43 -5.19
CA LEU A 122 -9.42 19.76 -4.60
C LEU A 122 -8.20 20.65 -4.77
N TYR A 123 -7.00 20.09 -4.55
CA TYR A 123 -5.75 20.83 -4.74
C TYR A 123 -5.59 21.27 -6.19
N GLN A 124 -5.81 20.36 -7.15
CA GLN A 124 -5.70 20.68 -8.57
C GLN A 124 -6.72 21.75 -8.99
N ALA A 125 -7.96 21.67 -8.48
CA ALA A 125 -8.98 22.66 -8.75
C ALA A 125 -8.63 24.06 -8.18
N LEU A 126 -8.04 24.11 -6.98
CA LEU A 126 -7.57 25.36 -6.38
C LEU A 126 -6.33 25.90 -7.11
N LYS A 127 -5.39 25.01 -7.48
CA LYS A 127 -4.18 25.37 -8.18
C LYS A 127 -4.46 25.94 -9.59
N ALA A 128 -5.47 25.40 -10.26
CA ALA A 128 -5.92 25.91 -11.56
C ALA A 128 -6.48 27.34 -11.50
N ARG A 129 -6.75 27.84 -10.30
CA ARG A 129 -7.28 29.20 -10.03
C ARG A 129 -6.31 30.00 -9.14
N GLU A 130 -5.02 29.79 -9.29
CA GLU A 130 -3.99 30.44 -8.46
C GLU A 130 -3.99 31.97 -8.64
N ASP A 131 -4.36 32.46 -9.80
CA ASP A 131 -4.52 33.88 -10.11
C ASP A 131 -5.64 34.59 -9.30
N GLU A 132 -6.62 33.82 -8.81
CA GLU A 132 -7.72 34.35 -7.98
C GLU A 132 -7.37 34.30 -6.45
N TRP A 133 -6.29 33.68 -6.06
CA TRP A 133 -5.98 33.47 -4.63
C TRP A 133 -5.80 34.76 -3.85
N ALA A 134 -5.14 35.76 -4.45
CA ALA A 134 -4.90 37.04 -3.80
C ALA A 134 -6.22 37.74 -3.43
N ASP A 135 -7.19 37.79 -4.36
CA ASP A 135 -8.51 38.38 -4.15
C ASP A 135 -9.34 37.60 -3.13
N ALA A 136 -9.15 36.29 -3.04
CA ALA A 136 -9.79 35.43 -2.06
C ALA A 136 -9.08 35.42 -0.68
N GLY A 137 -7.96 36.12 -0.53
CA GLY A 137 -7.16 36.15 0.70
C GLY A 137 -6.38 34.87 0.96
N VAL A 138 -6.23 33.98 -0.03
CA VAL A 138 -5.45 32.75 0.05
C VAL A 138 -3.99 33.04 -0.26
N ARG A 139 -3.07 32.71 0.66
CA ARG A 139 -1.63 32.91 0.48
C ARG A 139 -0.94 31.73 -0.15
N SER A 140 -1.35 30.53 0.24
CA SER A 140 -0.78 29.27 -0.26
C SER A 140 -1.75 28.13 -0.09
N VAL A 141 -1.59 27.10 -0.89
CA VAL A 141 -2.28 25.81 -0.75
C VAL A 141 -1.24 24.70 -0.88
N SER A 142 -1.23 23.77 0.04
CA SER A 142 -0.27 22.67 0.08
C SER A 142 -0.96 21.32 0.23
N LEU A 143 -0.39 20.29 -0.39
CA LEU A 143 -0.79 18.90 -0.18
C LEU A 143 0.01 18.30 0.97
N ILE A 144 -0.68 17.65 1.90
CA ILE A 144 -0.07 16.90 3.00
C ILE A 144 -0.80 15.57 3.23
N GLY A 145 -0.14 14.63 3.89
CA GLY A 145 -0.73 13.33 4.20
C GLY A 145 -1.18 12.58 2.96
N ASP A 146 -2.31 11.89 3.05
CA ASP A 146 -2.82 11.00 2.01
C ASP A 146 -3.24 11.74 0.72
N ALA A 147 -3.54 13.02 0.79
CA ALA A 147 -3.79 13.83 -0.39
C ALA A 147 -2.53 14.02 -1.25
N ASN A 148 -1.33 13.92 -0.65
CA ASN A 148 -0.04 13.98 -1.33
C ASN A 148 0.50 12.57 -1.65
N ALA A 149 0.55 11.71 -0.64
CA ALA A 149 1.08 10.35 -0.76
C ALA A 149 0.38 9.43 0.25
N PRO A 150 -0.63 8.65 -0.18
CA PRO A 150 -1.33 7.71 0.71
C PRO A 150 -0.38 6.72 1.37
N GLY A 151 -0.53 6.53 2.68
CA GLY A 151 0.35 5.66 3.44
C GLY A 151 -0.15 5.37 4.85
N PRO A 152 0.71 4.79 5.72
CA PRO A 152 0.39 4.57 7.12
C PRO A 152 0.03 5.86 7.86
N ILE A 153 -0.82 5.74 8.87
CA ILE A 153 -1.27 6.90 9.71
C ILE A 153 -0.06 7.70 10.25
N ALA A 154 1.03 7.03 10.59
CA ALA A 154 2.26 7.68 11.06
C ALA A 154 2.83 8.67 10.03
N TRP A 155 2.74 8.39 8.73
CA TRP A 155 3.22 9.29 7.68
C TRP A 155 2.32 10.51 7.54
N ALA A 156 0.99 10.33 7.62
CA ALA A 156 0.04 11.43 7.56
C ALA A 156 0.21 12.37 8.75
N THR A 157 0.37 11.84 9.97
CA THR A 157 0.61 12.63 11.19
C THR A 157 1.95 13.35 11.15
N TYR A 158 3.01 12.68 10.66
CA TYR A 158 4.32 13.30 10.47
C TYR A 158 4.26 14.45 9.45
N ALA A 159 3.61 14.23 8.30
CA ALA A 159 3.45 15.25 7.26
C ALA A 159 2.74 16.51 7.79
N GLY A 160 1.64 16.32 8.55
CA GLY A 160 0.92 17.41 9.17
C GLY A 160 1.75 18.16 10.22
N HIS A 161 2.47 17.43 11.07
CA HIS A 161 3.35 18.03 12.08
C HIS A 161 4.52 18.79 11.45
N ARG A 162 5.15 18.21 10.44
CA ARG A 162 6.21 18.84 9.66
C ARG A 162 5.72 20.14 9.03
N TYR A 163 4.60 20.09 8.30
CA TYR A 163 4.02 21.24 7.66
C TYR A 163 3.71 22.39 8.63
N ALA A 164 3.12 22.07 9.80
CA ALA A 164 2.83 23.09 10.82
C ALA A 164 4.09 23.75 11.38
N ARG A 165 5.21 23.05 11.45
CA ARG A 165 6.49 23.62 11.92
C ARG A 165 7.20 24.45 10.85
N GLU A 166 6.96 24.16 9.59
CA GLU A 166 7.59 24.83 8.44
C GLU A 166 6.74 25.97 7.84
N LEU A 167 5.49 26.14 8.31
CA LEU A 167 4.47 27.00 7.68
C LEU A 167 4.94 28.43 7.40
N ASP A 168 5.70 29.02 8.32
CA ASP A 168 6.22 30.40 8.22
C ASP A 168 7.73 30.45 8.01
N GLY A 169 8.36 29.28 7.76
CA GLY A 169 9.80 29.17 7.55
C GLY A 169 10.20 29.31 6.07
N GLU A 170 11.51 29.39 5.84
CA GLU A 170 12.05 29.27 4.50
C GLU A 170 11.77 27.86 3.94
N ASN A 171 11.43 27.79 2.64
CA ASN A 171 11.27 26.50 1.98
C ASN A 171 12.65 25.86 1.78
N ILE A 172 12.98 24.89 2.64
CA ILE A 172 14.25 24.14 2.61
C ILE A 172 14.16 22.89 1.73
N GLY A 173 13.04 22.68 1.00
CA GLY A 173 12.82 21.49 0.16
C GLY A 173 12.80 20.21 0.99
N ASP A 174 13.53 19.19 0.54
CA ASP A 174 13.65 17.90 1.23
C ASP A 174 14.71 17.88 2.35
N ALA A 175 15.34 19.03 2.64
CA ALA A 175 16.27 19.11 3.76
C ALA A 175 15.56 18.88 5.10
N LEU A 176 16.29 18.37 6.09
CA LEU A 176 15.72 18.21 7.43
C LEU A 176 15.36 19.58 8.01
N PRO A 177 14.13 19.77 8.54
CA PRO A 177 13.62 21.05 9.03
C PRO A 177 14.35 21.54 10.30
N PHE A 178 15.12 20.68 10.93
CA PHE A 178 15.92 21.00 12.12
C PHE A 178 17.18 20.14 12.16
N LYS A 179 18.24 20.67 12.76
CA LYS A 179 19.43 19.89 13.04
C LYS A 179 19.13 18.90 14.16
N ARG A 180 19.48 17.64 13.97
CA ARG A 180 19.50 16.67 15.06
C ARG A 180 20.61 17.05 16.04
N GLU A 181 20.35 16.94 17.32
CA GLU A 181 21.40 16.96 18.32
C GLU A 181 22.33 15.77 18.05
N ILE A 182 23.60 16.06 17.89
CA ILE A 182 24.65 15.05 17.81
C ILE A 182 25.23 15.00 19.20
N ALA A 183 25.12 13.86 19.87
CA ALA A 183 25.83 13.66 21.15
C ALA A 183 27.34 13.69 20.87
N GLU A 184 28.02 14.67 21.39
CA GLU A 184 29.50 14.69 21.43
C GLU A 184 29.91 13.72 22.56
N LEU A 185 30.65 12.68 22.18
CA LEU A 185 31.33 11.85 23.17
C LEU A 185 32.46 12.70 23.76
N ILE A 186 32.36 13.03 25.04
CA ILE A 186 33.44 13.66 25.80
C ILE A 186 34.41 12.53 26.14
N ASP A 187 35.65 12.64 25.61
CA ASP A 187 36.76 11.72 25.91
C ASP A 187 37.19 11.81 27.40
#